data_c3efd5e0fa2a845b4915e47b6a0e257c
#
_entry.id   c3efd5e0fa2a845b4915e47b6a0e257c
#
_cell.length_a   1.000
_cell.length_b   1.000
_cell.length_c   1.000
_cell.angle_alpha   90.00
_cell.angle_beta   90.00
_cell.angle_gamma   90.00
#
_symmetry.space_group_name_H-M   'P 1'
#
loop_
_entity.id
_entity.type
_entity.pdbx_description
1 polymer ?
#
loop_
_entity_poly.entity_id
_entity_poly.type
_entity_poly.pdbx_seq_one_letter_code
_entity_poly.pdbx_strand_id
1 'polypeptide(L)' 'MSIDTLLSRLDKVKRKAKGQWIACCPAHEDRSPSMTIAELDDGRVLIHCFSGCSVEEILDATGLAFDA' A
#
# COMPACT_ATOMS: atom_id res chain seq x y z
N MET A 1 -2.81 9.94 -7.70
CA MET A 1 -1.65 9.30 -7.04
C MET A 1 -1.19 8.13 -7.91
N SER A 2 0.08 8.07 -8.22
CA SER A 2 0.60 6.95 -8.99
C SER A 2 1.03 5.83 -8.05
N ILE A 3 1.00 4.60 -8.56
CA ILE A 3 1.40 3.45 -7.76
C ILE A 3 2.88 3.55 -7.36
N ASP A 4 3.71 4.10 -8.23
CA ASP A 4 5.14 4.26 -7.93
C ASP A 4 5.37 5.20 -6.74
N THR A 5 4.61 6.27 -6.66
CA THR A 5 4.69 7.20 -5.53
C THR A 5 4.32 6.48 -4.23
N LEU A 6 3.25 5.70 -4.25
CA LEU A 6 2.85 4.94 -3.08
C LEU A 6 3.94 3.94 -2.68
N LEU A 7 4.44 3.16 -3.64
CA LEU A 7 5.43 2.14 -3.34
C LEU A 7 6.72 2.73 -2.80
N SER A 8 7.10 3.93 -3.23
CA SER A 8 8.31 4.58 -2.74
C SER A 8 8.21 5.01 -1.27
N ARG A 9 7.00 5.08 -0.74
CA ARG A 9 6.76 5.47 0.66
C ARG A 9 6.60 4.28 1.59
N LEU A 10 6.64 3.07 1.06
CA LEU A 10 6.46 1.85 1.83
C LEU A 10 7.78 1.14 2.07
N ASP A 11 7.83 0.35 3.14
CA ASP A 11 9.02 -0.43 3.48
C ASP A 11 8.85 -1.89 3.06
N LYS A 12 9.95 -2.53 2.71
CA LYS A 12 9.99 -3.96 2.39
C LYS A 12 8.99 -4.34 1.29
N VAL A 13 8.90 -3.48 0.27
CA VAL A 13 8.02 -3.72 -0.85
C VAL A 13 8.58 -4.85 -1.70
N LYS A 14 7.73 -5.84 -1.99
CA LYS A 14 8.07 -6.95 -2.86
C LYS A 14 6.97 -7.14 -3.88
N ARG A 15 7.36 -7.40 -5.12
CA ARG A 15 6.39 -7.69 -6.15
C ARG A 15 5.90 -9.12 -5.98
N LYS A 16 4.59 -9.28 -5.84
CA LYS A 16 3.97 -10.58 -5.63
C LYS A 16 3.56 -11.21 -6.97
N ALA A 17 2.98 -10.40 -7.84
CA ALA A 17 2.53 -10.81 -9.16
C ALA A 17 2.40 -9.58 -10.02
N LYS A 18 2.06 -9.75 -11.30
CA LYS A 18 1.84 -8.62 -12.19
C LYS A 18 0.74 -7.72 -11.61
N GLY A 19 1.06 -6.47 -11.38
CA GLY A 19 0.12 -5.51 -10.80
C GLY A 19 -0.17 -5.74 -9.33
N GLN A 20 0.63 -6.57 -8.65
CA GLN A 20 0.42 -6.85 -7.24
C GLN A 20 1.73 -6.77 -6.46
N TRP A 21 1.66 -6.19 -5.26
CA TRP A 21 2.81 -6.04 -4.38
C TRP A 21 2.41 -6.34 -2.96
N ILE A 22 3.39 -6.65 -2.14
CA ILE A 22 3.20 -6.83 -0.71
C ILE A 22 4.24 -5.96 0.00
N ALA A 23 3.86 -5.35 1.12
CA ALA A 23 4.73 -4.44 1.86
C ALA A 23 4.34 -4.41 3.32
N CYS A 24 5.20 -3.84 4.15
CA CYS A 24 4.87 -3.57 5.54
C CYS A 24 3.88 -2.42 5.60
N CYS A 25 2.89 -2.55 6.49
CA CYS A 25 1.90 -1.50 6.68
C CYS A 25 2.53 -0.32 7.44
N PRO A 26 2.46 0.90 6.91
CA PRO A 26 3.05 2.06 7.58
C PRO A 26 2.20 2.60 8.72
N ALA A 27 0.95 2.15 8.84
CA ALA A 27 0.03 2.65 9.87
C ALA A 27 0.28 2.03 11.25
N HIS A 28 1.09 0.98 11.31
CA HIS A 28 1.47 0.35 12.57
C HIS A 28 2.84 -0.27 12.42
N GLU A 29 3.45 -0.62 13.53
CA GLU A 29 4.75 -1.27 13.52
C GLU A 29 4.58 -2.70 13.03
N ASP A 30 5.24 -3.02 11.93
CA ASP A 30 5.08 -4.30 11.27
C ASP A 30 6.43 -4.91 10.97
N ARG A 31 6.65 -6.13 11.39
CA ARG A 31 7.92 -6.82 11.21
C ARG A 31 8.01 -7.61 9.93
N SER A 32 6.87 -7.94 9.38
CA SER A 32 6.82 -8.67 8.11
C SER A 32 5.72 -8.09 7.25
N PRO A 33 5.83 -8.22 5.93
CA PRO A 33 4.83 -7.67 5.03
C PRO A 33 3.44 -8.26 5.31
N SER A 34 2.50 -7.38 5.65
CA SER A 34 1.12 -7.79 5.91
C SER A 34 0.12 -6.99 5.09
N MET A 35 0.59 -6.08 4.25
CA MET A 35 -0.27 -5.24 3.44
C MET A 35 -0.10 -5.61 1.97
N THR A 36 -1.20 -5.79 1.27
CA THR A 36 -1.19 -6.07 -0.16
C THR A 36 -1.64 -4.85 -0.95
N ILE A 37 -1.02 -4.63 -2.09
CA ILE A 37 -1.34 -3.53 -3.00
C ILE A 37 -1.60 -4.14 -4.36
N ALA A 38 -2.65 -3.71 -5.02
CA ALA A 38 -2.97 -4.17 -6.36
C ALA A 38 -3.32 -2.99 -7.25
N GLU A 39 -2.80 -2.99 -8.47
CA GLU A 39 -3.14 -2.00 -9.47
C GLU A 39 -4.04 -2.66 -10.50
N LEU A 40 -5.23 -2.08 -10.70
CA LEU A 40 -6.19 -2.61 -11.64
C LEU A 40 -5.96 -2.03 -13.04
N ASP A 41 -6.52 -2.69 -14.04
CA ASP A 41 -6.35 -2.27 -15.44
C ASP A 41 -6.90 -0.88 -15.73
N ASP A 42 -7.87 -0.43 -14.95
CA ASP A 42 -8.45 0.90 -15.09
C ASP A 42 -7.67 1.99 -14.36
N GLY A 43 -6.55 1.65 -13.76
CA GLY A 43 -5.71 2.59 -13.04
C GLY A 43 -6.01 2.70 -11.56
N ARG A 44 -6.98 1.96 -11.06
CA ARG A 44 -7.31 1.98 -9.64
C ARG A 44 -6.27 1.21 -8.84
N VAL A 45 -6.06 1.67 -7.61
CA VAL A 45 -5.14 1.01 -6.69
C VAL A 45 -5.93 0.50 -5.49
N LEU A 46 -5.81 -0.78 -5.20
CA LEU A 46 -6.43 -1.39 -4.03
C LEU A 46 -5.37 -1.69 -3.00
N ILE A 47 -5.66 -1.36 -1.75
CA ILE A 47 -4.76 -1.58 -0.63
C ILE A 47 -5.52 -2.36 0.43
N HIS A 48 -4.91 -3.42 0.94
CA HIS A 48 -5.50 -4.22 1.99
C HIS A 48 -4.45 -4.57 3.04
N CYS A 49 -4.74 -4.26 4.29
CA CYS A 49 -3.88 -4.62 5.41
C CYS A 49 -4.53 -5.72 6.22
N PHE A 50 -3.83 -6.84 6.37
CA PHE A 50 -4.36 -7.99 7.12
C PHE A 50 -4.50 -7.70 8.61
N SER A 51 -3.82 -6.67 9.10
CA SER A 51 -3.94 -6.26 10.49
C SER A 51 -5.18 -5.40 10.77
N GLY A 52 -5.92 -5.04 9.72
CA GLY A 52 -7.17 -4.30 9.88
C GLY A 52 -7.05 -2.79 9.76
N CYS A 53 -5.90 -2.27 9.34
CA CYS A 53 -5.75 -0.83 9.12
C CYS A 53 -6.57 -0.39 7.92
N SER A 54 -7.21 0.77 8.01
CA SER A 54 -7.96 1.31 6.89
C SER A 54 -7.02 1.95 5.87
N VAL A 55 -7.51 2.11 4.64
CA VAL A 55 -6.73 2.78 3.59
C VAL A 55 -6.39 4.21 4.01
N GLU A 56 -7.32 4.89 4.66
CA GLU A 56 -7.07 6.26 5.13
C GLU A 56 -5.93 6.31 6.14
N GLU A 57 -5.88 5.37 7.07
CA GLU A 57 -4.80 5.27 8.04
C GLU A 57 -3.47 5.02 7.35
N ILE A 58 -3.45 4.15 6.37
CA ILE A 58 -2.25 3.81 5.62
C ILE A 58 -1.73 5.03 4.86
N LEU A 59 -2.59 5.72 4.16
CA LEU A 59 -2.19 6.89 3.38
C LEU A 59 -1.75 8.03 4.29
N ASP A 60 -2.42 8.21 5.40
CA ASP A 60 -2.04 9.22 6.38
C ASP A 60 -0.63 8.96 6.92
N ALA A 61 -0.32 7.72 7.20
CA ALA A 61 0.99 7.34 7.70
C ALA A 61 2.09 7.53 6.65
N THR A 62 1.77 7.41 5.36
CA THR A 62 2.73 7.66 4.28
C THR A 62 2.92 9.14 3.98
N GLY A 63 2.05 9.99 4.48
CA GLY A 63 2.05 11.40 4.15
C GLY A 63 1.38 11.71 2.82
N LEU A 64 0.73 10.74 2.20
CA LEU A 64 0.01 10.93 0.94
C LEU A 64 -1.45 11.22 1.24
N ALA A 65 -2.04 12.13 0.46
CA ALA A 65 -3.46 12.41 0.59
C ALA A 65 -4.27 11.38 -0.18
N PHE A 66 -5.41 11.01 0.37
CA PHE A 66 -6.37 10.20 -0.37
C PHE A 66 -7.13 11.14 -1.29
N ASP A 67 -6.52 11.43 -2.40
CA ASP A 67 -7.03 12.42 -3.33
C ASP A 67 -7.37 11.74 -4.65
N ALA A 68 -8.53 12.05 -5.11
CA ALA A 68 -8.98 11.56 -6.39
C ALA A 68 -8.20 12.22 -7.53
#